data_8f2a28b41eba260fd8c5221bb87f095f
#
_entry.id   8f2a28b41eba260fd8c5221bb87f095f
#
_cell.length_a   1.000
_cell.length_b   1.000
_cell.length_c   1.000
_cell.angle_alpha   90.00
_cell.angle_beta   90.00
_cell.angle_gamma   90.00
#
_symmetry.space_group_name_H-M   'P 1'
#
loop_
_entity.id
_entity.type
_entity.pdbx_description
1 polymer ?
#
loop_
_entity_poly.entity_id
_entity_poly.type
_entity_poly.pdbx_seq_one_letter_code
_entity_poly.pdbx_strand_id
1 'polypeptide(L)'
;GTNFDESVVILDESQNYSFDDLQKTLTRANDTCKIIVVGHTGQRDTNDQSCGFEKYLEYYKQMADDGEERVAICPLTKNYRGWISSTADRLKP
;
A
#
# COMPACT_ATOMS: atom_id res chain seq x y z
N GLY A 1 -20.77 8.54 4.36
CA GLY A 1 -19.67 7.78 4.87
C GLY A 1 -18.84 8.52 5.87
N THR A 2 -17.97 7.82 6.53
CA THR A 2 -17.08 8.39 7.52
C THR A 2 -15.78 8.81 6.85
N ASN A 3 -15.32 10.03 7.13
CA ASN A 3 -14.02 10.50 6.66
C ASN A 3 -12.95 10.13 7.68
N PHE A 4 -11.76 9.85 7.18
CA PHE A 4 -10.59 9.62 8.02
C PHE A 4 -10.00 10.97 8.40
N ASP A 5 -9.78 11.20 9.68
CA ASP A 5 -9.34 12.47 10.21
C ASP A 5 -8.32 12.23 11.32
N GLU A 6 -7.18 12.94 11.25
CA GLU A 6 -6.12 12.89 12.27
C GLU A 6 -5.70 11.45 12.59
N SER A 7 -5.63 10.60 11.58
CA SER A 7 -5.35 9.18 11.78
C SER A 7 -4.30 8.70 10.78
N VAL A 8 -3.76 7.52 11.05
CA VAL A 8 -2.91 6.80 10.12
C VAL A 8 -3.68 5.55 9.68
N VAL A 9 -3.85 5.39 8.39
CA VAL A 9 -4.55 4.26 7.81
C VAL A 9 -3.55 3.42 7.02
N ILE A 10 -3.52 2.13 7.29
CA ILE A 10 -2.64 1.20 6.57
C ILE A 10 -3.50 0.27 5.74
N LEU A 11 -3.27 0.27 4.44
CA LEU A 11 -3.94 -0.62 3.49
C LEU A 11 -2.95 -1.69 3.07
N ASP A 12 -3.07 -2.87 3.65
CA ASP A 12 -2.16 -3.98 3.36
C ASP A 12 -2.75 -4.87 2.27
N GLU A 13 -1.88 -5.59 1.57
CA GLU A 13 -2.27 -6.48 0.47
C GLU A 13 -3.11 -5.77 -0.58
N SER A 14 -2.72 -4.54 -0.91
CA SER A 14 -3.54 -3.65 -1.73
C SER A 14 -3.67 -4.08 -3.17
N GLN A 15 -2.81 -4.99 -3.65
CA GLN A 15 -2.94 -5.56 -4.98
C GLN A 15 -4.23 -6.37 -5.14
N ASN A 16 -4.88 -6.76 -4.03
CA ASN A 16 -6.11 -7.53 -4.05
C ASN A 16 -7.37 -6.65 -4.08
N TYR A 17 -7.21 -5.33 -3.94
CA TYR A 17 -8.35 -4.42 -3.99
C TYR A 17 -8.64 -4.03 -5.44
N SER A 18 -9.92 -3.88 -5.77
CA SER A 18 -10.30 -3.31 -7.06
C SER A 18 -9.99 -1.81 -7.10
N PHE A 19 -9.97 -1.25 -8.29
CA PHE A 19 -9.81 0.20 -8.45
C PHE A 19 -10.90 0.95 -7.67
N ASP A 20 -12.13 0.48 -7.77
CA ASP A 20 -13.26 1.13 -7.12
C ASP A 20 -13.13 1.10 -5.60
N ASP A 21 -12.68 -0.01 -5.03
CA ASP A 21 -12.48 -0.13 -3.60
C ASP A 21 -11.39 0.81 -3.11
N LEU A 22 -10.27 0.88 -3.82
CA LEU A 22 -9.19 1.79 -3.46
C LEU A 22 -9.63 3.25 -3.59
N GLN A 23 -10.35 3.59 -4.65
CA GLN A 23 -10.83 4.95 -4.84
C GLN A 23 -11.76 5.36 -3.70
N LYS A 24 -12.68 4.49 -3.31
CA LYS A 24 -13.60 4.76 -2.20
C LYS A 24 -12.87 4.97 -0.88
N THR A 25 -11.82 4.19 -0.65
CA THR A 25 -11.05 4.30 0.59
C THR A 25 -10.20 5.56 0.59
N LEU A 26 -9.47 5.81 -0.49
CA LEU A 26 -8.56 6.94 -0.56
C LEU A 26 -9.29 8.29 -0.54
N THR A 27 -10.47 8.34 -1.12
CA THR A 27 -11.24 9.60 -1.14
C THR A 27 -11.84 9.97 0.21
N ARG A 28 -11.80 9.08 1.19
CA ARG A 28 -12.23 9.38 2.56
C ARG A 28 -11.17 10.12 3.37
N ALA A 29 -9.94 10.12 2.90
CA ALA A 29 -8.84 10.78 3.60
C ALA A 29 -8.94 12.29 3.45
N ASN A 30 -8.68 13.02 4.53
CA ASN A 30 -8.52 14.47 4.46
C ASN A 30 -7.06 14.84 4.74
N ASP A 31 -6.76 16.14 4.79
CA ASP A 31 -5.38 16.61 4.85
C ASP A 31 -4.66 16.22 6.14
N THR A 32 -5.38 15.86 7.20
CA THR A 32 -4.79 15.45 8.47
C THR A 32 -4.56 13.95 8.57
N CYS A 33 -4.97 13.19 7.56
CA CYS A 33 -4.83 11.73 7.53
C CYS A 33 -3.57 11.34 6.77
N LYS A 34 -2.86 10.34 7.29
CA LYS A 34 -1.74 9.72 6.59
C LYS A 34 -2.16 8.33 6.16
N ILE A 35 -1.97 8.01 4.88
CA ILE A 35 -2.31 6.71 4.35
C ILE A 35 -1.03 6.01 3.88
N ILE A 36 -0.85 4.78 4.32
CA ILE A 36 0.26 3.92 3.89
C ILE A 36 -0.35 2.76 3.11
N VAL A 37 -0.01 2.65 1.84
CA VAL A 37 -0.51 1.62 0.96
C VAL A 37 0.60 0.63 0.68
N VAL A 38 0.38 -0.63 1.01
CA VAL A 38 1.36 -1.70 0.86
C VAL A 38 0.82 -2.74 -0.09
N GLY A 39 1.62 -3.14 -1.08
CA GLY A 39 1.19 -4.14 -2.03
C GLY A 39 2.32 -4.62 -2.92
N HIS A 40 1.99 -5.58 -3.76
CA HIS A 40 2.90 -6.18 -4.74
C HIS A 40 2.34 -6.01 -6.14
N THR A 41 3.21 -5.74 -7.10
CA THR A 41 2.77 -5.54 -8.48
C THR A 41 2.70 -6.83 -9.28
N GLY A 42 3.42 -7.86 -8.86
CA GLY A 42 3.48 -9.11 -9.59
C GLY A 42 2.63 -10.24 -9.04
N GLN A 43 1.94 -10.04 -7.92
CA GLN A 43 1.17 -11.09 -7.27
C GLN A 43 -0.24 -10.60 -6.96
N ARG A 44 -1.22 -11.26 -7.55
CA ARG A 44 -2.63 -10.97 -7.30
C ARG A 44 -3.36 -12.28 -7.09
N ASP A 45 -4.23 -12.29 -6.10
CA ASP A 45 -5.09 -13.43 -5.83
C ASP A 45 -6.32 -13.44 -6.74
N THR A 46 -6.56 -12.37 -7.47
CA THR A 46 -7.68 -12.25 -8.39
C THR A 46 -7.17 -12.08 -9.81
N ASN A 47 -7.97 -12.50 -10.78
CA ASN A 47 -7.69 -12.27 -12.18
C ASN A 47 -8.32 -10.98 -12.69
N ASP A 48 -8.70 -10.10 -11.79
CA ASP A 48 -9.33 -8.84 -12.14
C ASP A 48 -8.30 -7.93 -12.82
N GLN A 49 -8.56 -7.59 -14.06
CA GLN A 49 -7.69 -6.73 -14.84
C GLN A 49 -7.82 -5.26 -14.45
N SER A 50 -8.79 -4.92 -13.60
CA SER A 50 -8.95 -3.57 -13.10
C SER A 50 -8.17 -3.36 -11.80
N CYS A 51 -6.95 -3.85 -11.73
CA CYS A 51 -6.13 -3.74 -10.54
C CYS A 51 -5.91 -2.28 -10.17
N GLY A 52 -6.52 -1.88 -9.08
CA GLY A 52 -6.44 -0.51 -8.62
C GLY A 52 -5.06 -0.14 -8.10
N PHE A 53 -4.38 -1.08 -7.45
CA PHE A 53 -3.09 -0.79 -6.85
C PHE A 53 -2.07 -0.33 -7.89
N GLU A 54 -1.94 -1.04 -9.01
CA GLU A 54 -0.98 -0.66 -10.04
C GLU A 54 -1.29 0.70 -10.65
N LYS A 55 -2.57 0.98 -10.89
CA LYS A 55 -2.99 2.27 -11.44
C LYS A 55 -2.69 3.42 -10.49
N TYR A 56 -3.00 3.25 -9.21
CA TYR A 56 -2.71 4.28 -8.22
C TYR A 56 -1.22 4.41 -7.95
N LEU A 57 -0.48 3.31 -8.02
CA LEU A 57 0.98 3.36 -7.87
C LEU A 57 1.60 4.23 -8.95
N GLU A 58 1.22 4.03 -10.21
CA GLU A 58 1.72 4.84 -11.30
C GLU A 58 1.32 6.30 -11.17
N TYR A 59 0.08 6.54 -10.79
CA TYR A 59 -0.45 7.87 -10.60
C TYR A 59 0.32 8.65 -9.54
N TYR A 60 0.51 8.06 -8.38
CA TYR A 60 1.24 8.72 -7.28
C TYR A 60 2.74 8.75 -7.51
N LYS A 61 3.29 7.76 -8.21
CA LYS A 61 4.69 7.78 -8.59
C LYS A 61 4.99 8.98 -9.49
N GLN A 62 4.10 9.26 -10.44
CA GLN A 62 4.26 10.42 -11.30
C GLN A 62 4.22 11.71 -10.49
N MET A 63 3.34 11.82 -9.52
CA MET A 63 3.29 12.97 -8.63
C MET A 63 4.60 13.15 -7.86
N ALA A 64 5.14 12.06 -7.32
CA ALA A 64 6.39 12.10 -6.59
C ALA A 64 7.55 12.52 -7.49
N ASP A 65 7.59 12.00 -8.71
CA ASP A 65 8.60 12.36 -9.70
C ASP A 65 8.50 13.83 -10.11
N ASP A 66 7.31 14.39 -10.08
CA ASP A 66 7.06 15.80 -10.38
C ASP A 66 7.36 16.73 -9.19
N GLY A 67 7.79 16.18 -8.07
CA GLY A 67 8.19 16.97 -6.92
C GLY A 67 7.13 17.16 -5.84
N GLU A 68 6.04 16.37 -5.86
CA GLU A 68 5.00 16.45 -4.83
C GLU A 68 5.54 15.88 -3.52
N GLU A 69 5.71 16.72 -2.51
CA GLU A 69 6.32 16.34 -1.23
C GLU A 69 5.42 15.49 -0.36
N ARG A 70 4.12 15.52 -0.60
CA ARG A 70 3.14 14.75 0.19
C ARG A 70 3.08 13.28 -0.19
N VAL A 71 3.80 12.89 -1.24
CA VAL A 71 3.80 11.52 -1.76
C VAL A 71 5.22 10.96 -1.72
N ALA A 72 5.36 9.73 -1.24
CA ALA A 72 6.63 9.01 -1.27
C ALA A 72 6.39 7.58 -1.75
N ILE A 73 7.27 7.10 -2.61
CA ILE A 73 7.24 5.73 -3.11
C ILE A 73 8.50 5.02 -2.61
N CYS A 74 8.31 3.89 -1.93
CA CYS A 74 9.41 3.15 -1.32
C CYS A 74 9.41 1.71 -1.83
N PRO A 75 10.15 1.40 -2.90
CA PRO A 75 10.30 0.02 -3.33
C PRO A 75 11.16 -0.75 -2.33
N LEU A 76 10.64 -1.90 -1.89
CA LEU A 76 11.35 -2.76 -0.96
C LEU A 76 12.04 -3.86 -1.75
N THR A 77 13.37 -3.84 -1.74
CA THR A 77 14.18 -4.75 -2.55
C THR A 77 14.87 -5.83 -1.75
N LYS A 78 14.92 -5.69 -0.42
CA LYS A 78 15.55 -6.68 0.46
C LYS A 78 14.49 -7.51 1.16
N ASN A 79 14.71 -8.81 1.20
CA ASN A 79 13.80 -9.74 1.86
C ASN A 79 14.48 -10.29 3.11
N TYR A 80 13.98 -9.91 4.27
CA TYR A 80 14.48 -10.39 5.56
C TYR A 80 13.69 -11.56 6.13
N ARG A 81 12.77 -12.10 5.35
CA ARG A 81 11.90 -13.17 5.81
C ARG A 81 12.67 -14.38 6.29
N GLY A 82 13.72 -14.75 5.55
CA GLY A 82 14.55 -15.89 5.95
C GLY A 82 15.21 -15.71 7.30
N TRP A 83 15.70 -14.51 7.58
CA TRP A 83 16.31 -14.20 8.86
C TRP A 83 15.30 -14.26 10.00
N ILE A 84 14.12 -13.68 9.78
CA ILE A 84 13.06 -13.68 10.80
C ILE A 84 12.61 -15.11 11.12
N SER A 85 12.35 -15.91 10.09
CA SER A 85 11.96 -17.30 10.27
C SER A 85 13.03 -18.08 11.04
N SER A 86 14.28 -17.90 10.65
CA SER A 86 15.40 -18.59 11.29
C SER A 86 15.55 -18.20 12.75
N THR A 87 15.44 -16.93 13.06
CA THR A 87 15.58 -16.47 14.45
C THR A 87 14.39 -16.84 15.30
N ALA A 88 13.19 -16.81 14.73
CA ALA A 88 11.98 -17.19 15.45
C ALA A 88 12.01 -18.66 15.87
N ASP A 89 12.58 -19.53 15.03
CA ASP A 89 12.66 -20.96 15.32
C ASP A 89 13.60 -21.27 16.49
N ARG A 90 14.49 -20.36 16.83
CA ARG A 90 15.42 -20.56 17.95
C ARG A 90 14.77 -20.38 19.30
N LEU A 91 13.64 -19.69 19.37
CA LEU A 91 12.94 -19.48 20.63
C LEU A 91 12.18 -20.74 21.02
N LYS A 92 12.47 -21.26 22.21
CA LYS A 92 11.77 -22.43 22.73
C LYS A 92 10.76 -22.01 23.77
N PRO A 93 9.62 -22.72 23.88
CA PRO A 93 8.60 -22.39 24.88
C PRO A 93 9.06 -22.60 26.31
#